data_06ac9ca04efc815fd30e2c7f72e9f140
#
_entry.id   06ac9ca04efc815fd30e2c7f72e9f140
#
_cell.length_a   1.000
_cell.length_b   1.000
_cell.length_c   1.000
_cell.angle_alpha   90.00
_cell.angle_beta   90.00
_cell.angle_gamma   90.00
#
_symmetry.space_group_name_H-M   'P 1'
#
loop_
_entity.id
_entity.type
_entity.pdbx_description
1 polymer ?
#
loop_
_entity_poly.entity_id
_entity_poly.type
_entity_poly.pdbx_seq_one_letter_code
_entity_poly.pdbx_strand_id
1 'polypeptide(L)'
;MQKRTNKRILAMVSDLFFTVKITDAAKRAGMQVEFVKEDSELLEKAQTKPALIILDLNVPTAQPLTLIPELKNDPELKQISVIAYVSHVQGDLKQKAHESGCDMVMAKSAFSQNLAQILKRHAGTS
;
A
#
# COMPACT_ATOMS: atom_id res chain seq x y z
N MET A 1 -5.55 27.36 -1.59
CA MET A 1 -5.29 26.67 -1.53
C MET A 1 -5.31 25.80 -1.74
N GLN A 2 -5.03 25.21 -1.67
CA GLN A 2 -4.95 24.32 -1.85
C GLN A 2 -4.88 23.37 -1.46
N LYS A 3 -5.21 22.75 -1.42
CA LYS A 3 -5.10 21.75 -1.07
C LYS A 3 -4.66 20.87 -1.58
N ARG A 4 -4.11 20.39 -1.57
CA ARG A 4 -3.77 19.57 -2.15
C ARG A 4 -3.93 18.35 -2.06
N THR A 5 -4.45 17.71 -2.72
CA THR A 5 -4.67 16.36 -2.55
C THR A 5 -3.58 15.58 -3.15
N ASN A 6 -2.97 14.73 -2.41
CA ASN A 6 -1.94 13.87 -2.94
C ASN A 6 -2.59 12.62 -3.52
N LYS A 7 -2.54 12.47 -4.82
CA LYS A 7 -3.16 11.35 -5.50
C LYS A 7 -2.13 10.31 -5.94
N ARG A 8 -1.14 10.09 -5.10
CA ARG A 8 -0.07 9.16 -5.41
C ARG A 8 -0.16 7.92 -4.53
N ILE A 9 0.22 6.79 -5.12
CA ILE A 9 0.26 5.50 -4.44
C ILE A 9 1.69 4.98 -4.52
N LEU A 10 2.20 4.48 -3.40
CA LEU A 10 3.44 3.70 -3.41
C LEU A 10 3.05 2.24 -3.28
N ALA A 11 3.60 1.38 -4.11
CA ALA A 11 3.24 -0.02 -4.09
C ALA A 11 4.50 -0.88 -4.11
N MET A 12 4.57 -1.84 -3.21
CA MET A 12 5.64 -2.82 -3.17
C MET A 12 5.02 -4.16 -3.49
N VAL A 13 5.16 -4.59 -4.74
CA VAL A 13 4.46 -5.74 -5.31
C VAL A 13 5.44 -6.57 -6.12
N SER A 14 5.39 -7.89 -5.96
CA SER A 14 6.30 -8.76 -6.71
C SER A 14 5.66 -9.37 -7.94
N ASP A 15 4.36 -9.35 -8.05
CA ASP A 15 3.61 -10.02 -9.12
C ASP A 15 3.37 -9.04 -10.27
N LEU A 16 3.89 -9.40 -11.44
CA LEU A 16 3.78 -8.55 -12.62
C LEU A 16 2.33 -8.30 -13.04
N PHE A 17 1.50 -9.33 -12.95
CA PHE A 17 0.08 -9.18 -13.24
C PHE A 17 -0.56 -8.14 -12.34
N PHE A 18 -0.21 -8.20 -11.08
CA PHE A 18 -0.79 -7.28 -10.11
C PHE A 18 -0.30 -5.86 -10.31
N THR A 19 0.95 -5.71 -10.77
CA THR A 19 1.48 -4.41 -11.12
C THR A 19 0.61 -3.76 -12.19
N VAL A 20 0.26 -4.52 -13.23
CA VAL A 20 -0.57 -4.01 -14.31
C VAL A 20 -1.97 -3.68 -13.79
N LYS A 21 -2.51 -4.56 -12.95
CA LYS A 21 -3.85 -4.36 -12.42
C LYS A 21 -3.94 -3.10 -11.57
N ILE A 22 -2.96 -2.88 -10.72
CA ILE A 22 -2.94 -1.69 -9.88
C ILE A 22 -2.77 -0.44 -10.72
N THR A 23 -1.89 -0.49 -11.72
CA THR A 23 -1.68 0.64 -12.61
C THR A 23 -2.97 1.04 -13.32
N ASP A 24 -3.67 0.04 -13.84
CA ASP A 24 -4.90 0.29 -14.55
C ASP A 24 -5.98 0.90 -13.63
N ALA A 25 -6.12 0.32 -12.44
CA ALA A 25 -7.08 0.82 -11.48
C ALA A 25 -6.74 2.23 -11.02
N ALA A 26 -5.45 2.52 -10.85
CA ALA A 26 -5.01 3.85 -10.44
C ALA A 26 -5.36 4.88 -11.51
N LYS A 27 -5.14 4.54 -12.76
CA LYS A 27 -5.49 5.43 -13.86
C LYS A 27 -6.96 5.78 -13.84
N ARG A 28 -7.80 4.78 -13.63
CA ARG A 28 -9.25 5.00 -13.60
C ARG A 28 -9.69 5.84 -12.43
N ALA A 29 -8.92 5.80 -11.34
CA ALA A 29 -9.22 6.59 -10.15
C ALA A 29 -8.57 7.96 -10.19
N GLY A 30 -7.84 8.28 -11.25
CA GLY A 30 -7.15 9.56 -11.34
C GLY A 30 -5.94 9.65 -10.45
N MET A 31 -5.33 8.51 -10.13
CA MET A 31 -4.16 8.45 -9.25
C MET A 31 -2.94 7.98 -10.02
N GLN A 32 -1.78 8.27 -9.47
CA GLN A 32 -0.51 7.81 -10.01
C GLN A 32 0.08 6.79 -9.06
N VAL A 33 0.64 5.72 -9.59
CA VAL A 33 1.26 4.70 -8.77
C VAL A 33 2.74 4.62 -9.10
N GLU A 34 3.55 4.50 -8.07
CA GLU A 34 4.98 4.28 -8.20
C GLU A 34 5.32 2.99 -7.50
N PHE A 35 6.05 2.11 -8.18
CA PHE A 35 6.41 0.82 -7.64
C PHE A 35 7.82 0.86 -7.09
N VAL A 36 8.00 0.27 -5.92
CA VAL A 36 9.30 0.19 -5.27
C VAL A 36 9.58 -1.27 -4.93
N LYS A 37 10.85 -1.62 -4.74
CA LYS A 37 11.24 -3.01 -4.52
C LYS A 37 11.94 -3.23 -3.20
N GLU A 38 12.43 -2.19 -2.58
CA GLU A 38 13.22 -2.32 -1.36
C GLU A 38 12.66 -1.46 -0.25
N ASP A 39 12.87 -1.91 0.98
CA ASP A 39 12.38 -1.21 2.16
C ASP A 39 12.90 0.22 2.23
N SER A 40 14.19 0.41 1.99
CA SER A 40 14.78 1.74 2.07
C SER A 40 14.18 2.67 1.03
N GLU A 41 13.92 2.15 -0.15
CA GLU A 41 13.31 2.95 -1.20
C GLU A 41 11.90 3.37 -0.82
N LEU A 42 11.14 2.46 -0.24
CA LEU A 42 9.79 2.78 0.19
C LEU A 42 9.80 3.85 1.28
N LEU A 43 10.67 3.71 2.26
CA LEU A 43 10.74 4.67 3.36
C LEU A 43 11.16 6.05 2.86
N GLU A 44 12.08 6.08 1.91
CA GLU A 44 12.52 7.34 1.33
C GLU A 44 11.38 8.03 0.59
N LYS A 45 10.68 7.29 -0.24
CA LYS A 45 9.61 7.86 -1.04
C LYS A 45 8.36 8.16 -0.22
N ALA A 46 8.19 7.48 0.91
CA ALA A 46 7.07 7.78 1.80
C ALA A 46 7.16 9.18 2.37
N GLN A 47 8.35 9.76 2.40
CA GLN A 47 8.53 11.13 2.86
C GLN A 47 7.77 12.14 2.01
N THR A 48 7.43 11.78 0.80
CA THR A 48 6.63 12.63 -0.07
C THR A 48 5.13 12.53 0.24
N LYS A 49 4.79 11.73 1.22
CA LYS A 49 3.42 11.59 1.77
C LYS A 49 2.39 11.20 0.72
N PRO A 50 2.54 10.01 0.14
CA PRO A 50 1.52 9.52 -0.78
C PRO A 50 0.21 9.30 -0.03
N ALA A 51 -0.88 9.20 -0.79
CA ALA A 51 -2.19 8.96 -0.19
C ALA A 51 -2.32 7.55 0.34
N LEU A 52 -1.61 6.60 -0.25
CA LEU A 52 -1.78 5.19 0.04
C LEU A 52 -0.49 4.42 -0.21
N ILE A 53 -0.21 3.47 0.67
CA ILE A 53 0.88 2.52 0.47
C ILE A 53 0.27 1.13 0.38
N ILE A 54 0.63 0.39 -0.66
CA ILE A 54 0.17 -0.98 -0.87
C ILE A 54 1.35 -1.91 -0.69
N LEU A 55 1.20 -2.93 0.16
CA LEU A 55 2.26 -3.88 0.45
C LEU A 55 1.81 -5.30 0.16
N ASP A 56 2.60 -5.99 -0.65
CA ASP A 56 2.49 -7.43 -0.84
C ASP A 56 3.31 -8.07 0.28
N LEU A 57 2.65 -8.76 1.19
CA LEU A 57 3.34 -9.34 2.34
C LEU A 57 4.25 -10.49 1.96
N ASN A 58 4.18 -10.95 0.73
CA ASN A 58 5.01 -12.06 0.24
C ASN A 58 6.16 -11.60 -0.66
N VAL A 59 6.47 -10.31 -0.67
CA VAL A 59 7.59 -9.81 -1.46
C VAL A 59 8.90 -10.36 -0.89
N PRO A 60 9.69 -11.11 -1.69
CA PRO A 60 10.88 -11.75 -1.16
C PRO A 60 12.03 -10.79 -0.87
N THR A 61 12.04 -9.62 -1.48
CA THR A 61 13.13 -8.65 -1.32
C THR A 61 12.87 -7.65 -0.21
N ALA A 62 11.78 -7.79 0.52
CA ALA A 62 11.40 -6.82 1.53
C ALA A 62 10.97 -7.51 2.80
N GLN A 63 10.89 -6.75 3.88
CA GLN A 63 10.43 -7.25 5.16
C GLN A 63 9.25 -6.43 5.63
N PRO A 64 8.07 -6.69 5.07
CA PRO A 64 6.90 -5.85 5.36
C PRO A 64 6.55 -5.79 6.85
N LEU A 65 6.78 -6.88 7.59
CA LEU A 65 6.43 -6.87 9.01
C LEU A 65 7.34 -5.97 9.83
N THR A 66 8.52 -5.66 9.32
CA THR A 66 9.40 -4.68 9.95
C THR A 66 9.07 -3.28 9.44
N LEU A 67 8.72 -3.19 8.17
CA LEU A 67 8.47 -1.94 7.51
C LEU A 67 7.22 -1.24 8.04
N ILE A 68 6.17 -2.00 8.29
CA ILE A 68 4.91 -1.43 8.77
C ILE A 68 5.09 -0.65 10.07
N PRO A 69 5.75 -1.21 11.10
CA PRO A 69 5.97 -0.43 12.33
C PRO A 69 6.80 0.81 12.09
N GLU A 70 7.79 0.75 11.20
CA GLU A 70 8.59 1.93 10.89
C GLU A 70 7.72 3.05 10.33
N LEU A 71 6.78 2.71 9.48
CA LEU A 71 5.86 3.70 8.93
C LEU A 71 4.89 4.22 9.98
N LYS A 72 4.34 3.33 10.78
CA LYS A 72 3.28 3.70 11.71
C LYS A 72 3.79 4.35 12.99
N ASN A 73 5.06 4.18 13.30
CA ASN A 73 5.64 4.82 14.47
C ASN A 73 6.30 6.15 14.16
N ASP A 74 6.40 6.49 12.89
CA ASP A 74 6.99 7.77 12.48
C ASP A 74 5.90 8.84 12.52
N PRO A 75 6.07 9.91 13.32
CA PRO A 75 5.03 10.95 13.42
C PRO A 75 4.69 11.59 12.08
N GLU A 76 5.63 11.61 11.15
CA GLU A 76 5.39 12.21 9.83
C GLU A 76 4.69 11.26 8.87
N LEU A 77 4.78 9.96 9.10
CA LEU A 77 4.30 8.96 8.15
C LEU A 77 3.08 8.19 8.64
N LYS A 78 2.79 8.23 9.93
CA LYS A 78 1.76 7.36 10.50
C LYS A 78 0.37 7.61 9.95
N GLN A 79 0.13 8.76 9.37
CA GLN A 79 -1.18 9.07 8.82
C GLN A 79 -1.41 8.53 7.42
N ILE A 80 -0.36 8.06 6.78
CA ILE A 80 -0.50 7.46 5.46
C ILE A 80 -1.19 6.11 5.60
N SER A 81 -2.24 5.89 4.82
CA SER A 81 -2.94 4.60 4.85
C SER A 81 -2.04 3.49 4.30
N VAL A 82 -1.93 2.40 5.02
CA VAL A 82 -1.15 1.24 4.59
C VAL A 82 -2.08 0.06 4.48
N ILE A 83 -2.19 -0.48 3.26
CA ILE A 83 -3.02 -1.65 2.99
C ILE A 83 -2.10 -2.76 2.50
N ALA A 84 -2.24 -3.93 3.09
CA ALA A 84 -1.42 -5.08 2.73
C ALA A 84 -2.28 -6.23 2.28
N TYR A 85 -1.70 -7.12 1.48
CA TYR A 85 -2.40 -8.35 1.11
C TYR A 85 -1.45 -9.53 1.16
N VAL A 86 -2.01 -10.73 1.32
CA VAL A 86 -1.25 -11.97 1.31
C VAL A 86 -1.73 -12.84 0.16
N SER A 87 -0.79 -13.49 -0.50
CA SER A 87 -1.10 -14.31 -1.67
C SER A 87 -1.77 -15.62 -1.32
N HIS A 88 -1.49 -16.14 -0.13
CA HIS A 88 -2.03 -17.41 0.31
C HIS A 88 -2.70 -17.22 1.66
N VAL A 89 -3.51 -18.20 2.02
CA VAL A 89 -4.16 -18.15 3.32
C VAL A 89 -3.10 -18.43 4.38
N GLN A 90 -2.46 -17.38 4.82
CA GLN A 90 -1.46 -17.44 5.87
C GLN A 90 -1.99 -16.59 7.02
N GLY A 91 -2.89 -17.19 7.80
CA GLY A 91 -3.51 -16.46 8.88
C GLY A 91 -2.52 -15.82 9.83
N ASP A 92 -1.41 -16.52 10.07
CA ASP A 92 -0.36 -16.02 10.94
C ASP A 92 0.23 -14.72 10.41
N LEU A 93 0.57 -14.70 9.14
CA LEU A 93 1.15 -13.51 8.51
C LEU A 93 0.17 -12.35 8.49
N LYS A 94 -1.09 -12.66 8.21
CA LYS A 94 -2.14 -11.65 8.19
C LYS A 94 -2.30 -11.01 9.57
N GLN A 95 -2.32 -11.84 10.60
CA GLN A 95 -2.48 -11.34 11.95
C GLN A 95 -1.27 -10.51 12.39
N LYS A 96 -0.07 -10.95 12.06
CA LYS A 96 1.14 -10.21 12.42
C LYS A 96 1.17 -8.84 11.75
N ALA A 97 0.75 -8.77 10.51
CA ALA A 97 0.69 -7.48 9.82
C ALA A 97 -0.31 -6.55 10.49
N HIS A 98 -1.45 -7.09 10.86
CA HIS A 98 -2.46 -6.31 11.55
C HIS A 98 -1.94 -5.79 12.88
N GLU A 99 -1.26 -6.66 13.63
CA GLU A 99 -0.70 -6.29 14.92
C GLU A 99 0.42 -5.27 14.79
N SER A 100 1.07 -5.24 13.64
CA SER A 100 2.14 -4.27 13.38
C SER A 100 1.61 -2.88 13.10
N GLY A 101 0.29 -2.72 12.96
CA GLY A 101 -0.31 -1.43 12.76
C GLY A 101 -0.81 -1.17 11.36
N CYS A 102 -0.81 -2.18 10.50
CA CYS A 102 -1.33 -2.01 9.14
C CYS A 102 -2.81 -1.65 9.21
N ASP A 103 -3.21 -0.67 8.42
CA ASP A 103 -4.59 -0.19 8.47
C ASP A 103 -5.58 -1.22 7.96
N MET A 104 -5.17 -2.02 6.99
CA MET A 104 -6.04 -3.05 6.44
C MET A 104 -5.18 -4.17 5.89
N VAL A 105 -5.55 -5.42 6.18
CA VAL A 105 -4.86 -6.58 5.65
C VAL A 105 -5.92 -7.52 5.10
N MET A 106 -5.72 -7.99 3.88
CA MET A 106 -6.71 -8.85 3.25
C MET A 106 -6.04 -9.88 2.34
N ALA A 107 -6.81 -10.89 1.96
CA ALA A 107 -6.34 -11.85 0.98
C ALA A 107 -6.19 -11.15 -0.37
N LYS A 108 -5.27 -11.64 -1.17
CA LYS A 108 -5.01 -11.06 -2.48
C LYS A 108 -6.27 -11.01 -3.34
N SER A 109 -7.08 -12.07 -3.30
CA SER A 109 -8.30 -12.12 -4.09
C SER A 109 -9.29 -11.03 -3.67
N ALA A 110 -9.42 -10.83 -2.36
CA ALA A 110 -10.32 -9.80 -1.86
C ALA A 110 -9.81 -8.41 -2.22
N PHE A 111 -8.51 -8.20 -2.12
CA PHE A 111 -7.90 -6.94 -2.50
C PHE A 111 -8.16 -6.66 -3.98
N SER A 112 -7.97 -7.68 -4.81
CA SER A 112 -8.20 -7.54 -6.25
C SER A 112 -9.65 -7.15 -6.55
N GLN A 113 -10.60 -7.79 -5.88
CA GLN A 113 -12.00 -7.52 -6.11
C GLN A 113 -12.42 -6.13 -5.64
N ASN A 114 -11.77 -5.60 -4.62
CA ASN A 114 -12.14 -4.31 -4.04
C ASN A 114 -11.21 -3.18 -4.46
N LEU A 115 -10.27 -3.47 -5.35
CA LEU A 115 -9.21 -2.52 -5.68
C LEU A 115 -9.76 -1.18 -6.16
N ALA A 116 -10.73 -1.20 -7.07
CA ALA A 116 -11.27 0.03 -7.61
C ALA A 116 -11.89 0.90 -6.52
N GLN A 117 -12.63 0.27 -5.60
CA GLN A 117 -13.25 1.02 -4.51
C GLN A 117 -12.23 1.55 -3.52
N ILE A 118 -11.20 0.74 -3.25
CA ILE A 118 -10.13 1.17 -2.34
C ILE A 118 -9.44 2.41 -2.89
N LEU A 119 -9.11 2.39 -4.16
CA LEU A 119 -8.43 3.52 -4.78
C LEU A 119 -9.33 4.74 -4.86
N LYS A 120 -10.59 4.54 -5.18
CA LYS A 120 -11.54 5.63 -5.20
C LYS A 120 -11.62 6.34 -3.85
N ARG A 121 -11.64 5.54 -2.79
CA ARG A 121 -11.72 6.08 -1.44
C ARG A 121 -10.50 6.92 -1.11
N HIS A 122 -9.34 6.57 -1.64
CA HIS A 122 -8.10 7.27 -1.37
C HIS A 122 -7.75 8.30 -2.43
N ALA A 123 -8.57 8.48 -3.43
CA ALA A 123 -8.32 9.46 -4.49
C ALA A 123 -8.64 10.88 -4.05
N GLY A 124 -9.00 11.06 -2.82
CA GLY A 124 -9.18 12.39 -2.29
C GLY A 124 -10.45 13.03 -2.74
N THR A 125 -11.44 12.27 -2.66
CA THR A 125 -12.63 12.93 -2.89
C THR A 125 -12.81 13.94 -1.87
N SER A 126 -12.71 14.82 -2.04
CA SER A 126 -12.94 15.59 -1.16
C SER A 126 -13.53 16.07 -0.96
#